data_38dd5a03acb56ec323f8a361591c36bc
#
_entry.id   38dd5a03acb56ec323f8a361591c36bc
#
_cell.length_a   1.000
_cell.length_b   1.000
_cell.length_c   1.000
_cell.angle_alpha   90.00
_cell.angle_beta   90.00
_cell.angle_gamma   90.00
#
_symmetry.space_group_name_H-M   'P 1'
#
loop_
_entity.id
_entity.type
_entity.pdbx_description
1 polymer ?
#
loop_
_entity_poly.entity_id
_entity_poly.type
_entity_poly.pdbx_seq_one_letter_code
_entity_poly.pdbx_strand_id
1 'polypeptide(L)'
;MKSNATTVDGYVTALPADRRETISRLLAVIRKNIPAGYQESVLWGMPCWSVPLARYPDTYNKQPLMIAALASQKNHYAAYLILPDLKPWFIAEYKKTGKRLDMGGSCVRFRKLEDVPLELVGEAVGKVGVDAYIAYYERVHGSPVEKGKIKAAAAGAKKAPVKRVTKASSAKAVAVRAAARKDAVQSKAGTVKRAKKTAPKKTAARKQAAVRRKKAR
;
A
#
# COMPACT_ATOMS: atom_id res chain seq x y z
N MET A 1 -13.13 -6.24 12.10
CA MET A 1 -13.10 -7.27 13.17
C MET A 1 -12.37 -8.48 12.64
N LYS A 2 -11.47 -9.07 13.40
CA LYS A 2 -10.87 -10.38 13.04
C LYS A 2 -11.90 -11.46 13.34
N SER A 3 -12.18 -12.31 12.36
CA SER A 3 -13.05 -13.48 12.53
C SER A 3 -12.19 -14.71 12.83
N ASN A 4 -12.70 -15.61 13.64
CA ASN A 4 -12.11 -16.93 13.88
C ASN A 4 -12.65 -17.99 12.89
N ALA A 5 -13.43 -17.58 11.89
CA ALA A 5 -13.96 -18.47 10.88
C ALA A 5 -12.82 -19.12 10.08
N THR A 6 -12.94 -20.41 9.84
CA THR A 6 -11.99 -21.19 9.04
C THR A 6 -12.43 -21.34 7.59
N THR A 7 -13.70 -21.06 7.29
CA THR A 7 -14.30 -21.11 5.96
C THR A 7 -14.91 -19.77 5.59
N VAL A 8 -15.02 -19.48 4.29
CA VAL A 8 -15.62 -18.23 3.80
C VAL A 8 -17.11 -18.16 4.15
N ASP A 9 -17.84 -19.26 4.06
CA ASP A 9 -19.25 -19.33 4.42
C ASP A 9 -19.43 -19.15 5.93
N GLY A 10 -18.57 -19.73 6.75
CA GLY A 10 -18.52 -19.47 8.20
C GLY A 10 -18.26 -18.00 8.53
N TYR A 11 -17.37 -17.34 7.77
CA TYR A 11 -17.16 -15.90 7.92
C TYR A 11 -18.43 -15.10 7.64
N VAL A 12 -19.11 -15.39 6.53
CA VAL A 12 -20.35 -14.71 6.14
C VAL A 12 -21.45 -14.94 7.18
N THR A 13 -21.63 -16.17 7.63
CA THR A 13 -22.64 -16.54 8.63
C THR A 13 -22.43 -15.82 9.97
N ALA A 14 -21.19 -15.63 10.36
CA ALA A 14 -20.83 -14.92 11.60
C ALA A 14 -21.03 -13.40 11.53
N LEU A 15 -21.28 -12.82 10.34
CA LEU A 15 -21.54 -11.38 10.21
C LEU A 15 -22.94 -11.02 10.70
N PRO A 16 -23.12 -9.80 11.26
CA PRO A 16 -24.44 -9.21 11.46
C PRO A 16 -25.27 -9.20 10.16
N ALA A 17 -26.58 -9.33 10.28
CA ALA A 17 -27.49 -9.50 9.13
C ALA A 17 -27.36 -8.34 8.11
N ASP A 18 -27.28 -7.10 8.60
CA ASP A 18 -27.12 -5.88 7.81
C ASP A 18 -25.80 -5.86 6.99
N ARG A 19 -24.78 -6.61 7.43
CA ARG A 19 -23.48 -6.68 6.79
C ARG A 19 -23.30 -7.86 5.86
N ARG A 20 -24.08 -8.90 6.08
CA ARG A 20 -23.99 -10.17 5.36
C ARG A 20 -24.27 -9.97 3.87
N GLU A 21 -25.32 -9.21 3.52
CA GLU A 21 -25.68 -8.96 2.13
C GLU A 21 -24.54 -8.28 1.34
N THR A 22 -23.99 -7.21 1.88
CA THR A 22 -22.88 -6.47 1.22
C THR A 22 -21.68 -7.37 0.94
N ILE A 23 -21.26 -8.16 1.92
CA ILE A 23 -20.13 -9.09 1.73
C ILE A 23 -20.47 -10.19 0.75
N SER A 24 -21.69 -10.77 0.81
CA SER A 24 -22.12 -11.83 -0.11
C SER A 24 -22.17 -11.34 -1.56
N ARG A 25 -22.62 -10.13 -1.82
CA ARG A 25 -22.62 -9.53 -3.15
C ARG A 25 -21.22 -9.37 -3.70
N LEU A 26 -20.28 -8.87 -2.91
CA LEU A 26 -18.87 -8.74 -3.30
C LEU A 26 -18.20 -10.10 -3.53
N LEU A 27 -18.47 -11.08 -2.67
CA LEU A 27 -18.02 -12.46 -2.85
C LEU A 27 -18.47 -13.01 -4.20
N ALA A 28 -19.76 -12.87 -4.52
CA ALA A 28 -20.33 -13.34 -5.78
C ALA A 28 -19.63 -12.69 -7.00
N VAL A 29 -19.38 -11.37 -6.93
CA VAL A 29 -18.70 -10.64 -8.01
C VAL A 29 -17.28 -11.13 -8.19
N ILE A 30 -16.51 -11.28 -7.10
CA ILE A 30 -15.13 -11.76 -7.19
C ILE A 30 -15.08 -13.21 -7.66
N ARG A 31 -15.90 -14.10 -7.10
CA ARG A 31 -15.98 -15.51 -7.51
C ARG A 31 -16.30 -15.68 -8.99
N LYS A 32 -17.18 -14.82 -9.54
CA LYS A 32 -17.54 -14.84 -10.96
C LYS A 32 -16.40 -14.43 -11.89
N ASN A 33 -15.52 -13.52 -11.44
CA ASN A 33 -14.55 -12.86 -12.30
C ASN A 33 -13.11 -13.30 -12.04
N ILE A 34 -12.81 -13.90 -10.88
CA ILE A 34 -11.45 -14.29 -10.53
C ILE A 34 -10.92 -15.33 -11.52
N PRO A 35 -9.72 -15.16 -12.12
CA PRO A 35 -9.14 -16.13 -13.02
C PRO A 35 -8.84 -17.46 -12.33
N ALA A 36 -8.83 -18.54 -13.12
CA ALA A 36 -8.45 -19.85 -12.63
C ALA A 36 -7.01 -19.86 -12.05
N GLY A 37 -6.80 -20.72 -11.04
CA GLY A 37 -5.51 -20.85 -10.36
C GLY A 37 -5.36 -20.05 -9.07
N TYR A 38 -6.26 -19.12 -8.78
CA TYR A 38 -6.40 -18.56 -7.45
C TYR A 38 -7.23 -19.48 -6.54
N GLN A 39 -6.83 -19.59 -5.28
CA GLN A 39 -7.54 -20.35 -4.26
C GLN A 39 -8.28 -19.41 -3.32
N GLU A 40 -9.56 -19.68 -3.10
CA GLU A 40 -10.36 -19.01 -2.07
C GLU A 40 -10.10 -19.65 -0.72
N SER A 41 -9.86 -18.84 0.30
CA SER A 41 -9.62 -19.29 1.67
C SER A 41 -9.91 -18.17 2.67
N VAL A 42 -9.83 -18.46 3.96
CA VAL A 42 -9.81 -17.42 5.01
C VAL A 42 -8.37 -17.23 5.47
N LEU A 43 -7.82 -16.07 5.19
CA LEU A 43 -6.50 -15.66 5.65
C LEU A 43 -6.63 -14.38 6.49
N TRP A 44 -5.87 -14.29 7.56
CA TRP A 44 -5.91 -13.14 8.49
C TRP A 44 -7.30 -12.78 9.02
N GLY A 45 -8.21 -13.78 9.10
CA GLY A 45 -9.56 -13.62 9.57
C GLY A 45 -10.53 -12.96 8.58
N MET A 46 -10.27 -13.06 7.27
CA MET A 46 -11.11 -12.52 6.21
C MET A 46 -11.06 -13.39 4.95
N PRO A 47 -12.13 -13.41 4.12
CA PRO A 47 -12.12 -14.05 2.82
C PRO A 47 -11.02 -13.50 1.93
N CYS A 48 -10.23 -14.37 1.35
CA CYS A 48 -9.09 -14.05 0.49
C CYS A 48 -9.05 -14.94 -0.74
N TRP A 49 -8.56 -14.40 -1.85
CA TRP A 49 -8.14 -15.14 -3.04
C TRP A 49 -6.64 -14.96 -3.21
N SER A 50 -5.95 -16.06 -3.36
CA SER A 50 -4.49 -16.02 -3.38
C SER A 50 -3.91 -17.09 -4.31
N VAL A 51 -2.71 -16.87 -4.81
CA VAL A 51 -1.88 -17.91 -5.42
C VAL A 51 -1.40 -18.83 -4.31
N PRO A 52 -1.75 -20.13 -4.33
CA PRO A 52 -1.37 -21.06 -3.27
C PRO A 52 0.15 -21.27 -3.23
N LEU A 53 0.70 -21.56 -2.05
CA LEU A 53 2.13 -21.84 -1.88
C LEU A 53 2.60 -23.04 -2.69
N ALA A 54 1.71 -24.00 -2.97
CA ALA A 54 2.02 -25.13 -3.87
C ALA A 54 2.37 -24.66 -5.29
N ARG A 55 1.76 -23.56 -5.78
CA ARG A 55 2.05 -22.96 -7.09
C ARG A 55 3.27 -22.04 -7.05
N TYR A 56 3.42 -21.25 -5.96
CA TYR A 56 4.52 -20.32 -5.78
C TYR A 56 4.97 -20.25 -4.31
N PRO A 57 5.98 -21.07 -3.90
CA PRO A 57 6.41 -21.18 -2.51
C PRO A 57 7.33 -20.04 -2.03
N ASP A 58 8.01 -19.33 -2.96
CA ASP A 58 9.07 -18.37 -2.64
C ASP A 58 8.58 -16.96 -2.38
N THR A 59 7.56 -16.84 -1.54
CA THR A 59 7.08 -15.55 -1.07
C THR A 59 7.95 -14.99 0.05
N TYR A 60 8.06 -13.66 0.16
CA TYR A 60 8.92 -13.00 1.15
C TYR A 60 8.55 -13.34 2.61
N ASN A 61 7.27 -13.57 2.86
CA ASN A 61 6.70 -13.83 4.19
C ASN A 61 6.20 -15.27 4.38
N LYS A 62 6.45 -16.16 3.41
CA LYS A 62 5.99 -17.55 3.38
C LYS A 62 4.46 -17.70 3.50
N GLN A 63 3.72 -16.69 3.05
CA GLN A 63 2.27 -16.71 2.95
C GLN A 63 1.84 -16.73 1.47
N PRO A 64 0.65 -17.26 1.14
CA PRO A 64 0.12 -17.20 -0.22
C PRO A 64 0.06 -15.76 -0.77
N LEU A 65 0.28 -15.57 -2.07
CA LEU A 65 0.21 -14.25 -2.69
C LEU A 65 -1.26 -13.84 -2.84
N MET A 66 -1.73 -12.98 -1.96
CA MET A 66 -3.08 -12.46 -1.99
C MET A 66 -3.27 -11.49 -3.16
N ILE A 67 -4.29 -11.73 -3.99
CA ILE A 67 -4.74 -10.81 -5.04
C ILE A 67 -5.93 -9.96 -4.57
N ALA A 68 -6.88 -10.58 -3.88
CA ALA A 68 -8.06 -9.92 -3.36
C ALA A 68 -8.43 -10.43 -1.97
N ALA A 69 -9.01 -9.55 -1.14
CA ALA A 69 -9.61 -9.94 0.12
C ALA A 69 -10.78 -9.01 0.48
N LEU A 70 -11.71 -9.50 1.30
CA LEU A 70 -12.86 -8.75 1.76
C LEU A 70 -12.91 -8.70 3.28
N ALA A 71 -13.15 -7.52 3.84
CA ALA A 71 -13.32 -7.37 5.28
C ALA A 71 -14.55 -6.52 5.63
N SER A 72 -15.33 -6.99 6.60
CA SER A 72 -16.33 -6.20 7.29
C SER A 72 -15.68 -5.59 8.54
N GLN A 73 -15.38 -4.30 8.53
CA GLN A 73 -14.80 -3.56 9.65
C GLN A 73 -15.92 -2.89 10.47
N LYS A 74 -15.59 -2.38 11.66
CA LYS A 74 -16.58 -1.76 12.56
C LYS A 74 -17.41 -0.66 11.86
N ASN A 75 -16.79 0.23 11.11
CA ASN A 75 -17.42 1.43 10.55
C ASN A 75 -17.47 1.46 9.01
N HIS A 76 -16.90 0.46 8.33
CA HIS A 76 -16.82 0.41 6.86
C HIS A 76 -16.57 -1.02 6.40
N TYR A 77 -16.72 -1.23 5.10
CA TYR A 77 -16.23 -2.42 4.41
C TYR A 77 -14.91 -2.10 3.73
N ALA A 78 -14.09 -3.10 3.53
CA ALA A 78 -12.85 -2.98 2.79
C ALA A 78 -12.74 -4.09 1.74
N ALA A 79 -12.51 -3.71 0.50
CA ALA A 79 -12.05 -4.59 -0.55
C ALA A 79 -10.55 -4.33 -0.77
N TYR A 80 -9.72 -5.31 -0.48
CA TYR A 80 -8.31 -5.27 -0.78
C TYR A 80 -8.11 -5.82 -2.18
N LEU A 81 -7.54 -5.02 -3.07
CA LEU A 81 -7.30 -5.36 -4.46
C LEU A 81 -5.84 -5.08 -4.78
N ILE A 82 -5.06 -6.13 -5.02
CA ILE A 82 -3.71 -5.97 -5.54
C ILE A 82 -3.83 -5.87 -7.06
N LEU A 83 -3.56 -4.69 -7.59
CA LEU A 83 -3.75 -4.36 -9.01
C LEU A 83 -2.38 -4.06 -9.65
N PRO A 84 -1.62 -5.09 -10.05
CA PRO A 84 -0.34 -4.92 -10.71
C PRO A 84 -0.51 -4.04 -11.97
N ASP A 85 0.17 -2.89 -11.99
CA ASP A 85 0.15 -1.92 -13.10
C ASP A 85 -1.27 -1.41 -13.50
N LEU A 86 -2.35 -1.95 -12.94
CA LEU A 86 -3.74 -1.59 -13.24
C LEU A 86 -4.32 -0.50 -12.33
N LYS A 87 -3.63 -0.13 -11.27
CA LYS A 87 -4.16 0.85 -10.31
C LYS A 87 -4.51 2.21 -10.95
N PRO A 88 -3.71 2.80 -11.84
CA PRO A 88 -4.08 4.05 -12.52
C PRO A 88 -5.35 3.91 -13.36
N TRP A 89 -5.47 2.81 -14.11
CA TRP A 89 -6.66 2.47 -14.86
C TRP A 89 -7.89 2.35 -13.94
N PHE A 90 -7.80 1.56 -12.88
CA PHE A 90 -8.89 1.37 -11.92
C PHE A 90 -9.38 2.69 -11.32
N ILE A 91 -8.45 3.59 -10.96
CA ILE A 91 -8.79 4.92 -10.43
C ILE A 91 -9.51 5.76 -11.50
N ALA A 92 -9.05 5.71 -12.74
CA ALA A 92 -9.66 6.45 -13.84
C ALA A 92 -11.10 5.97 -14.13
N GLU A 93 -11.30 4.65 -14.23
CA GLU A 93 -12.63 4.05 -14.42
C GLU A 93 -13.56 4.31 -13.21
N TYR A 94 -13.03 4.21 -12.00
CA TYR A 94 -13.82 4.51 -10.81
C TYR A 94 -14.35 5.95 -10.82
N LYS A 95 -13.55 6.93 -11.23
CA LYS A 95 -13.98 8.33 -11.36
C LYS A 95 -15.11 8.51 -12.34
N LYS A 96 -15.13 7.75 -13.44
CA LYS A 96 -16.23 7.82 -14.46
C LYS A 96 -17.58 7.41 -13.87
N THR A 97 -17.60 6.59 -12.82
CA THR A 97 -18.84 6.18 -12.16
C THR A 97 -19.51 7.29 -11.34
N GLY A 98 -18.84 8.42 -11.14
CA GLY A 98 -19.31 9.50 -10.26
C GLY A 98 -19.25 9.17 -8.75
N LYS A 99 -18.86 7.95 -8.37
CA LYS A 99 -18.78 7.52 -6.97
C LYS A 99 -17.49 8.03 -6.32
N ARG A 100 -17.56 8.27 -5.01
CA ARG A 100 -16.40 8.70 -4.23
C ARG A 100 -15.46 7.51 -3.98
N LEU A 101 -14.25 7.59 -4.50
CA LEU A 101 -13.20 6.60 -4.20
C LEU A 101 -12.45 6.96 -2.91
N ASP A 102 -12.51 6.08 -1.92
CA ASP A 102 -11.61 6.08 -0.76
C ASP A 102 -10.66 4.88 -0.89
N MET A 103 -9.49 5.12 -1.47
CA MET A 103 -8.48 4.09 -1.72
C MET A 103 -7.12 4.48 -1.16
N GLY A 104 -6.58 3.63 -0.29
CA GLY A 104 -5.23 3.74 0.25
C GLY A 104 -4.43 2.48 -0.08
N GLY A 105 -3.33 2.61 -0.81
CA GLY A 105 -2.56 1.44 -1.25
C GLY A 105 -3.39 0.50 -2.13
N SER A 106 -3.73 -0.66 -1.61
CA SER A 106 -4.60 -1.66 -2.23
C SER A 106 -6.00 -1.73 -1.62
N CYS A 107 -6.30 -0.94 -0.59
CA CYS A 107 -7.54 -1.02 0.18
C CYS A 107 -8.57 -0.01 -0.34
N VAL A 108 -9.67 -0.46 -0.91
CA VAL A 108 -10.85 0.34 -1.25
C VAL A 108 -11.83 0.25 -0.09
N ARG A 109 -12.13 1.40 0.53
CA ARG A 109 -13.06 1.51 1.67
C ARG A 109 -14.37 2.14 1.24
N PHE A 110 -15.48 1.61 1.75
CA PHE A 110 -16.83 2.12 1.49
C PHE A 110 -17.74 1.79 2.65
N ARG A 111 -18.87 2.51 2.76
CA ARG A 111 -19.83 2.33 3.85
C ARG A 111 -21.09 1.57 3.41
N LYS A 112 -21.46 1.72 2.15
CA LYS A 112 -22.64 1.09 1.55
C LYS A 112 -22.26 0.41 0.25
N LEU A 113 -23.03 -0.59 -0.16
CA LEU A 113 -22.79 -1.32 -1.40
C LEU A 113 -22.87 -0.40 -2.63
N GLU A 114 -23.73 0.61 -2.58
CA GLU A 114 -23.93 1.58 -3.65
C GLU A 114 -22.69 2.49 -3.85
N ASP A 115 -21.84 2.61 -2.83
CA ASP A 115 -20.61 3.43 -2.92
C ASP A 115 -19.53 2.77 -3.79
N VAL A 116 -19.63 1.46 -4.05
CA VAL A 116 -18.64 0.70 -4.82
C VAL A 116 -19.22 0.24 -6.17
N PRO A 117 -18.49 0.46 -7.29
CA PRO A 117 -18.89 -0.07 -8.59
C PRO A 117 -18.51 -1.55 -8.69
N LEU A 118 -19.47 -2.45 -8.47
CA LEU A 118 -19.24 -3.89 -8.40
C LEU A 118 -18.66 -4.47 -9.69
N GLU A 119 -19.18 -4.03 -10.83
CA GLU A 119 -18.72 -4.45 -12.15
C GLU A 119 -17.24 -4.13 -12.35
N LEU A 120 -16.81 -2.93 -11.95
CA LEU A 120 -15.43 -2.50 -12.05
C LEU A 120 -14.52 -3.30 -11.10
N VAL A 121 -15.01 -3.66 -9.90
CA VAL A 121 -14.27 -4.55 -8.99
C VAL A 121 -14.06 -5.91 -9.63
N GLY A 122 -15.10 -6.50 -10.23
CA GLY A 122 -15.05 -7.76 -10.95
C GLY A 122 -14.09 -7.70 -12.13
N GLU A 123 -14.18 -6.66 -12.96
CA GLU A 123 -13.29 -6.45 -14.10
C GLU A 123 -11.83 -6.31 -13.67
N ALA A 124 -11.57 -5.54 -12.61
CA ALA A 124 -10.22 -5.33 -12.09
C ALA A 124 -9.57 -6.63 -11.63
N VAL A 125 -10.31 -7.48 -10.92
CA VAL A 125 -9.82 -8.79 -10.47
C VAL A 125 -9.62 -9.73 -11.66
N GLY A 126 -10.56 -9.74 -12.62
CA GLY A 126 -10.52 -10.57 -13.81
C GLY A 126 -9.34 -10.30 -14.75
N LYS A 127 -8.81 -9.09 -14.74
CA LYS A 127 -7.65 -8.70 -15.57
C LYS A 127 -6.30 -9.24 -15.06
N VAL A 128 -6.23 -9.80 -13.85
CA VAL A 128 -4.96 -10.22 -13.25
C VAL A 128 -4.88 -11.75 -13.21
N GLY A 129 -4.31 -12.35 -14.24
CA GLY A 129 -4.00 -13.78 -14.26
C GLY A 129 -2.88 -14.15 -13.28
N VAL A 130 -2.86 -15.42 -12.82
CA VAL A 130 -1.89 -15.92 -11.82
C VAL A 130 -0.46 -15.71 -12.27
N ASP A 131 -0.12 -16.05 -13.51
CA ASP A 131 1.26 -15.97 -14.00
C ASP A 131 1.72 -14.51 -14.15
N ALA A 132 0.83 -13.64 -14.62
CA ALA A 132 1.10 -12.20 -14.68
C ALA A 132 1.31 -11.61 -13.27
N TYR A 133 0.57 -12.10 -12.28
CA TYR A 133 0.74 -11.66 -10.90
C TYR A 133 2.05 -12.15 -10.29
N ILE A 134 2.44 -13.40 -10.54
CA ILE A 134 3.75 -13.94 -10.12
C ILE A 134 4.89 -13.12 -10.76
N ALA A 135 4.84 -12.89 -12.07
CA ALA A 135 5.84 -12.08 -12.77
C ALA A 135 5.95 -10.65 -12.21
N TYR A 136 4.82 -10.02 -11.91
CA TYR A 136 4.82 -8.72 -11.21
C TYR A 136 5.48 -8.81 -9.84
N TYR A 137 5.13 -9.82 -9.05
CA TYR A 137 5.71 -10.02 -7.72
C TYR A 137 7.23 -10.19 -7.77
N GLU A 138 7.74 -10.99 -8.71
CA GLU A 138 9.17 -11.21 -8.93
C GLU A 138 9.88 -9.91 -9.37
N ARG A 139 9.27 -9.12 -10.23
CA ARG A 139 9.80 -7.82 -10.65
C ARG A 139 9.97 -6.86 -9.46
N VAL A 140 9.04 -6.88 -8.51
CA VAL A 140 9.06 -5.98 -7.35
C VAL A 140 9.97 -6.48 -6.23
N HIS A 141 10.00 -7.80 -6.01
CA HIS A 141 10.69 -8.41 -4.86
C HIS A 141 11.96 -9.18 -5.23
N GLY A 142 12.33 -9.23 -6.52
CA GLY A 142 13.40 -10.06 -7.07
C GLY A 142 12.97 -11.53 -7.20
N SER A 143 13.42 -12.19 -8.27
CA SER A 143 13.12 -13.62 -8.49
C SER A 143 13.85 -14.50 -7.48
N PRO A 144 13.36 -15.71 -7.20
CA PRO A 144 14.07 -16.71 -6.37
C PRO A 144 15.48 -16.99 -6.85
N VAL A 145 15.67 -17.03 -8.17
CA VAL A 145 16.97 -17.26 -8.82
C VAL A 145 17.95 -16.12 -8.55
N GLU A 146 17.51 -14.87 -8.63
CA GLU A 146 18.34 -13.69 -8.32
C GLU A 146 18.70 -13.65 -6.83
N LYS A 147 17.74 -13.92 -5.95
CA LYS A 147 17.99 -14.01 -4.50
C LYS A 147 19.00 -15.12 -4.18
N GLY A 148 18.93 -16.26 -4.85
CA GLY A 148 19.90 -17.35 -4.73
C GLY A 148 21.32 -16.92 -5.15
N LYS A 149 21.45 -16.21 -6.28
CA LYS A 149 22.74 -15.68 -6.77
C LYS A 149 23.35 -14.65 -5.80
N ILE A 150 22.56 -13.71 -5.29
CA ILE A 150 23.00 -12.71 -4.31
C ILE A 150 23.45 -13.38 -3.01
N LYS A 151 22.71 -14.37 -2.52
CA LYS A 151 23.06 -15.11 -1.30
C LYS A 151 24.34 -15.95 -1.48
N ALA A 152 24.52 -16.57 -2.64
CA ALA A 152 25.73 -17.31 -2.98
C ALA A 152 26.98 -16.39 -3.10
N ALA A 153 26.84 -15.24 -3.74
CA ALA A 153 27.90 -14.22 -3.85
C ALA A 153 28.28 -13.65 -2.47
N ALA A 154 27.30 -13.38 -1.61
CA ALA A 154 27.54 -12.90 -0.24
C ALA A 154 28.20 -13.98 0.65
N ALA A 155 27.91 -15.25 0.46
CA ALA A 155 28.55 -16.37 1.16
C ALA A 155 30.00 -16.57 0.70
N GLY A 156 30.28 -16.36 -0.61
CA GLY A 156 31.64 -16.42 -1.18
C GLY A 156 32.54 -15.28 -0.68
N ALA A 157 32.00 -14.09 -0.49
CA ALA A 157 32.76 -12.92 -0.03
C ALA A 157 33.22 -13.01 1.44
N LYS A 158 32.64 -13.88 2.26
CA LYS A 158 33.04 -14.08 3.67
C LYS A 158 34.29 -14.94 3.86
N LYS A 159 34.87 -15.51 2.80
CA LYS A 159 36.09 -16.37 2.87
C LYS A 159 37.42 -15.67 2.53
N ALA A 160 37.44 -14.35 2.29
CA ALA A 160 38.67 -13.63 2.12
C ALA A 160 39.26 -13.24 3.49
N PRO A 161 40.56 -13.54 3.80
CA PRO A 161 41.16 -13.20 5.08
C PRO A 161 41.32 -11.70 5.18
N VAL A 162 40.70 -11.09 6.19
CA VAL A 162 40.90 -9.68 6.55
C VAL A 162 42.32 -9.51 6.99
N LYS A 163 43.19 -8.92 6.14
CA LYS A 163 44.52 -8.45 6.54
C LYS A 163 44.34 -7.40 7.64
N ARG A 164 44.83 -7.72 8.83
CA ARG A 164 44.83 -6.88 10.03
C ARG A 164 45.56 -5.59 9.75
N VAL A 165 44.85 -4.49 9.51
CA VAL A 165 45.38 -3.16 9.39
C VAL A 165 45.86 -2.69 10.76
N THR A 166 47.17 -2.44 10.90
CA THR A 166 47.80 -1.98 12.13
C THR A 166 47.35 -0.56 12.50
N LYS A 167 47.30 -0.26 13.79
CA LYS A 167 46.72 0.90 14.47
C LYS A 167 47.32 2.30 14.09
N ALA A 168 48.18 2.40 13.09
CA ALA A 168 48.89 3.64 12.77
C ALA A 168 48.20 4.59 11.78
N SER A 169 47.12 4.17 11.12
CA SER A 169 46.41 5.00 10.09
C SER A 169 45.13 5.70 10.55
N SER A 170 44.69 5.49 11.80
CA SER A 170 43.42 6.06 12.31
C SER A 170 43.52 7.50 12.82
N ALA A 171 44.71 8.01 13.14
CA ALA A 171 44.87 9.37 13.66
C ALA A 171 44.74 10.48 12.61
N LYS A 172 45.08 10.20 11.33
CA LYS A 172 45.01 11.19 10.25
C LYS A 172 43.59 11.39 9.67
N ALA A 173 42.72 10.38 9.77
CA ALA A 173 41.35 10.44 9.26
C ALA A 173 40.38 11.20 10.19
N VAL A 174 40.70 11.30 11.48
CA VAL A 174 39.85 12.00 12.46
C VAL A 174 40.05 13.52 12.37
N ALA A 175 41.26 13.98 12.07
CA ALA A 175 41.57 15.42 11.95
C ALA A 175 40.91 16.09 10.73
N VAL A 176 40.76 15.38 9.62
CA VAL A 176 40.13 15.91 8.39
C VAL A 176 38.61 16.03 8.54
N ARG A 177 37.95 15.15 9.32
CA ARG A 177 36.51 15.23 9.59
C ARG A 177 36.11 16.34 10.59
N ALA A 178 36.99 16.79 11.45
CA ALA A 178 36.75 17.88 12.39
C ALA A 178 36.77 19.25 11.72
N ALA A 179 37.64 19.44 10.70
CA ALA A 179 37.72 20.69 9.93
C ALA A 179 36.47 20.92 9.06
N ALA A 180 35.97 19.88 8.38
CA ALA A 180 34.78 19.97 7.52
C ALA A 180 33.45 20.25 8.27
N ARG A 181 33.40 20.04 9.57
CA ARG A 181 32.21 20.34 10.39
C ARG A 181 32.11 21.80 10.85
N LYS A 182 33.21 22.53 10.91
CA LYS A 182 33.20 23.96 11.31
C LYS A 182 32.67 24.86 10.19
N ASP A 183 32.98 24.56 8.93
CA ASP A 183 32.51 25.36 7.79
C ASP A 183 31.02 25.21 7.48
N ALA A 184 30.42 24.02 7.79
CA ALA A 184 29.01 23.76 7.58
C ALA A 184 28.08 24.44 8.61
N VAL A 185 28.58 24.85 9.77
CA VAL A 185 27.78 25.53 10.82
C VAL A 185 27.71 27.03 10.58
N GLN A 186 28.75 27.66 10.00
CA GLN A 186 28.72 29.07 9.71
C GLN A 186 27.84 29.47 8.51
N SER A 187 27.69 28.60 7.52
CA SER A 187 26.82 28.86 6.35
C SER A 187 25.32 28.81 6.66
N LYS A 188 24.87 28.12 7.72
CA LYS A 188 23.45 28.06 8.13
C LYS A 188 22.98 29.24 9.00
N ALA A 189 23.88 29.97 9.62
CA ALA A 189 23.53 31.12 10.46
C ALA A 189 23.23 32.40 9.65
N GLY A 190 23.72 32.51 8.41
CA GLY A 190 23.52 33.66 7.52
C GLY A 190 22.13 33.70 6.85
N THR A 191 21.48 32.56 6.64
CA THR A 191 20.26 32.47 5.83
C THR A 191 18.97 32.73 6.62
N VAL A 192 19.00 32.61 7.96
CA VAL A 192 17.80 32.78 8.81
C VAL A 192 17.48 34.26 9.11
N LYS A 193 18.45 35.19 9.01
CA LYS A 193 18.19 36.63 9.28
C LYS A 193 17.56 37.39 8.12
N ARG A 194 17.49 36.85 6.90
CA ARG A 194 16.95 37.55 5.73
C ARG A 194 15.45 37.27 5.46
N ALA A 195 14.87 36.23 6.07
CA ALA A 195 13.48 35.84 5.82
C ALA A 195 12.43 36.51 6.73
N LYS A 196 12.82 37.38 7.69
CA LYS A 196 11.88 38.02 8.66
C LYS A 196 11.44 39.43 8.29
N LYS A 197 11.80 39.99 7.12
CA LYS A 197 11.55 41.42 6.80
C LYS A 197 10.56 41.68 5.66
N THR A 198 9.88 40.66 5.09
CA THR A 198 8.86 40.87 4.04
C THR A 198 7.64 40.03 4.27
N ALA A 199 6.80 40.40 5.23
CA ALA A 199 5.41 39.94 5.29
C ALA A 199 4.49 41.14 5.01
N PRO A 200 3.63 41.12 3.98
CA PRO A 200 2.73 42.22 3.72
C PRO A 200 1.57 42.22 4.73
N LYS A 201 1.30 43.41 5.34
CA LYS A 201 0.11 43.67 6.14
C LYS A 201 -1.15 43.44 5.30
N LYS A 202 -1.98 42.45 5.67
CA LYS A 202 -3.34 42.30 5.11
C LYS A 202 -4.24 43.40 5.67
N THR A 203 -4.67 44.26 4.80
CA THR A 203 -5.56 45.40 5.02
C THR A 203 -6.99 44.97 5.39
N ALA A 204 -7.63 45.81 6.21
CA ALA A 204 -8.92 45.66 6.86
C ALA A 204 -10.18 45.62 5.97
N ALA A 205 -10.04 45.48 4.67
CA ALA A 205 -11.16 45.54 3.70
C ALA A 205 -12.08 44.28 3.65
N ARG A 206 -11.73 43.20 4.34
CA ARG A 206 -12.50 41.93 4.25
C ARG A 206 -13.57 41.75 5.34
N LYS A 207 -13.68 42.69 6.30
CA LYS A 207 -14.70 42.60 7.37
C LYS A 207 -16.04 43.31 7.04
N GLN A 208 -16.11 44.18 6.03
CA GLN A 208 -17.35 44.87 5.68
C GLN A 208 -18.26 44.11 4.69
N ALA A 209 -17.77 43.14 3.94
CA ALA A 209 -18.58 42.36 2.97
C ALA A 209 -19.46 41.28 3.64
N ALA A 210 -19.13 40.83 4.84
CA ALA A 210 -19.86 39.75 5.54
C ALA A 210 -21.12 40.26 6.27
N VAL A 211 -21.19 41.56 6.61
CA VAL A 211 -22.32 42.12 7.38
C VAL A 211 -23.50 42.48 6.46
N ARG A 212 -23.28 42.76 5.17
CA ARG A 212 -24.39 43.16 4.25
C ARG A 212 -25.25 41.97 3.76
N ARG A 213 -24.81 40.71 3.89
CA ARG A 213 -25.58 39.53 3.46
C ARG A 213 -26.57 38.98 4.51
N LYS A 214 -26.58 39.51 5.73
CA LYS A 214 -27.49 39.05 6.81
C LYS A 214 -28.74 39.91 7.01
N LYS A 215 -28.96 40.94 6.16
CA LYS A 215 -30.11 41.85 6.27
C LYS A 215 -31.09 41.81 5.08
N ALA A 216 -30.94 40.79 4.22
CA ALA A 216 -31.81 40.57 3.06
C ALA A 216 -32.25 39.09 2.95
N ARG A 217 -32.77 38.54 4.08
CA ARG A 217 -33.64 37.37 4.15
C ARG A 217 -34.58 37.52 5.34
#